data_90e407a7a475726ebbe908e7a5bae412
#
_entry.id   90e407a7a475726ebbe908e7a5bae412
#
_cell.length_a   1.000
_cell.length_b   1.000
_cell.length_c   1.000
_cell.angle_alpha   90.00
_cell.angle_beta   90.00
_cell.angle_gamma   90.00
#
_symmetry.space_group_name_H-M   'P 1'
#
loop_
_entity.id
_entity.type
_entity.pdbx_description
1 polymer ?
#
loop_
_entity_poly.entity_id
_entity_poly.type
_entity_poly.pdbx_seq_one_letter_code
_entity_poly.pdbx_strand_id
1 'polypeptide(L)'
;MLALTAPQATRAQIISVDGEKLDADSIRKDFDDRPYFGLYKDNYFIFGPAIGPKMTKENTNIKFQISIAQKLTRSTLPWGTYLYLFYSQKCFWNVLQNSMPMTDLNFNPGIGITKPLFVKNKYIGKATLMLEHESNGRDGLESRSWNKV
;
A
#
# COMPACT_ATOMS: atom_id res chain seq x y z
N MET A 1 -23.64 19.10 28.29
CA MET A 1 -22.31 18.52 28.63
C MET A 1 -21.95 17.55 27.52
N LEU A 2 -21.23 18.06 26.50
CA LEU A 2 -20.80 17.22 25.37
C LEU A 2 -19.47 16.53 25.75
N ALA A 3 -19.48 15.23 25.80
CA ALA A 3 -18.25 14.44 25.95
C ALA A 3 -17.58 14.34 24.59
N LEU A 4 -16.44 15.02 24.40
CA LEU A 4 -15.53 14.77 23.28
C LEU A 4 -14.83 13.44 23.53
N THR A 5 -15.19 12.42 22.76
CA THR A 5 -14.38 11.20 22.69
C THR A 5 -13.17 11.49 21.80
N ALA A 6 -11.97 11.38 22.37
CA ALA A 6 -10.72 11.47 21.63
C ALA A 6 -10.64 10.35 20.57
N PRO A 7 -10.10 10.62 19.35
CA PRO A 7 -9.92 9.58 18.36
C PRO A 7 -8.92 8.54 18.88
N GLN A 8 -9.35 7.28 18.92
CA GLN A 8 -8.42 6.18 19.16
C GLN A 8 -7.43 6.13 17.97
N ALA A 9 -6.18 6.44 18.26
CA ALA A 9 -5.10 6.25 17.32
C ALA A 9 -5.08 4.78 16.90
N THR A 10 -5.39 4.50 15.64
CA THR A 10 -5.17 3.19 15.03
C THR A 10 -3.67 2.97 15.05
N ARG A 11 -3.18 2.24 16.04
CA ARG A 11 -1.79 1.78 16.05
C ARG A 11 -1.63 0.87 14.84
N ALA A 12 -0.91 1.36 13.82
CA ALA A 12 -0.26 0.45 12.90
C ALA A 12 0.47 -0.57 13.78
N GLN A 13 0.19 -1.86 13.61
CA GLN A 13 0.89 -2.90 14.35
C GLN A 13 2.36 -2.88 13.91
N ILE A 14 3.14 -2.04 14.57
CA ILE A 14 4.57 -2.23 14.70
C ILE A 14 4.66 -3.52 15.51
N ILE A 15 5.23 -4.56 14.93
CA ILE A 15 5.61 -5.76 15.67
C ILE A 15 6.50 -5.25 16.80
N SER A 16 5.97 -5.15 18.01
CA SER A 16 6.79 -4.85 19.19
C SER A 16 7.72 -6.03 19.35
N VAL A 17 9.00 -5.81 19.15
CA VAL A 17 10.06 -6.77 19.47
C VAL A 17 10.32 -6.64 20.96
N ASP A 18 9.31 -6.91 21.77
CA ASP A 18 9.51 -7.24 23.17
C ASP A 18 10.03 -8.68 23.19
N GLY A 19 11.26 -8.82 23.59
CA GLY A 19 12.13 -9.97 23.89
C GLY A 19 11.63 -11.40 23.97
N GLU A 20 10.39 -11.70 23.63
CA GLU A 20 9.91 -13.06 23.42
C GLU A 20 10.58 -13.62 22.16
N LYS A 21 11.27 -14.73 22.33
CA LYS A 21 11.78 -15.55 21.23
C LYS A 21 10.58 -16.05 20.44
N LEU A 22 10.13 -15.26 19.47
CA LEU A 22 9.13 -15.71 18.52
C LEU A 22 9.73 -16.87 17.73
N ASP A 23 9.29 -18.07 18.07
CA ASP A 23 9.63 -19.30 17.37
C ASP A 23 9.19 -19.21 15.89
N ALA A 24 9.98 -19.80 15.00
CA ALA A 24 9.69 -19.78 13.57
C ALA A 24 8.30 -20.34 13.22
N ASP A 25 7.85 -21.33 13.97
CA ASP A 25 6.53 -21.95 13.73
C ASP A 25 5.39 -21.03 14.16
N SER A 26 5.56 -20.30 15.28
CA SER A 26 4.59 -19.28 15.70
C SER A 26 4.45 -18.15 14.68
N ILE A 27 5.57 -17.71 14.08
CA ILE A 27 5.53 -16.68 13.05
C ILE A 27 4.93 -17.21 11.74
N ARG A 28 5.22 -18.44 11.34
CA ARG A 28 4.57 -19.06 10.17
C ARG A 28 3.07 -19.16 10.38
N LYS A 29 2.64 -19.60 11.56
CA LYS A 29 1.23 -19.61 11.94
C LYS A 29 0.61 -18.21 11.87
N ASP A 30 1.31 -17.18 12.37
CA ASP A 30 0.85 -15.79 12.26
C ASP A 30 0.68 -15.36 10.79
N PHE A 31 1.60 -15.76 9.89
CA PHE A 31 1.44 -15.51 8.46
C PHE A 31 0.24 -16.25 7.85
N ASP A 32 -0.03 -17.49 8.29
CA ASP A 32 -1.19 -18.26 7.85
C ASP A 32 -2.51 -17.62 8.34
N ASP A 33 -2.54 -17.19 9.59
CA ASP A 33 -3.71 -16.61 10.25
C ASP A 33 -3.96 -15.13 9.91
N ARG A 34 -2.98 -14.42 9.29
CA ARG A 34 -3.12 -13.01 8.92
C ARG A 34 -4.33 -12.77 8.03
N PRO A 35 -4.99 -11.62 8.22
CA PRO A 35 -6.08 -11.20 7.35
C PRO A 35 -5.66 -11.25 5.88
N TYR A 36 -6.59 -11.69 5.03
CA TYR A 36 -6.36 -11.75 3.59
C TYR A 36 -6.13 -10.37 2.98
N PHE A 37 -6.60 -9.32 3.64
CA PHE A 37 -6.56 -7.96 3.17
C PHE A 37 -5.68 -7.10 4.09
N GLY A 38 -4.80 -6.28 3.49
CA GLY A 38 -3.89 -5.42 4.22
C GLY A 38 -3.40 -4.24 3.40
N LEU A 39 -2.52 -3.46 3.99
CA LEU A 39 -1.85 -2.34 3.32
C LEU A 39 -0.56 -2.82 2.65
N TYR A 40 -0.24 -2.19 1.50
CA TYR A 40 0.99 -2.48 0.74
C TYR A 40 1.99 -1.32 0.79
N LYS A 41 1.58 -0.15 0.34
CA LYS A 41 2.33 1.12 0.41
C LYS A 41 1.58 2.09 1.32
N ASP A 42 2.15 3.24 1.59
CA ASP A 42 1.50 4.29 2.36
C ASP A 42 0.22 4.77 1.68
N ASN A 43 -0.85 4.89 2.46
CA ASN A 43 -2.06 5.56 2.04
C ASN A 43 -2.03 6.98 2.56
N TYR A 44 -2.22 7.95 1.68
CA TYR A 44 -2.20 9.34 2.02
C TYR A 44 -3.21 10.15 1.22
N PHE A 45 -3.58 11.28 1.80
CA PHE A 45 -4.42 12.29 1.19
C PHE A 45 -3.84 13.66 1.55
N ILE A 46 -3.38 14.39 0.54
CA ILE A 46 -2.70 15.68 0.70
C ILE A 46 -3.49 16.72 -0.08
N PHE A 47 -3.82 17.84 0.57
CA PHE A 47 -4.48 18.98 -0.04
C PHE A 47 -3.59 20.21 0.09
N GLY A 48 -3.44 20.97 -0.98
CA GLY A 48 -2.74 22.25 -0.95
C GLY A 48 -2.13 22.66 -2.29
N PRO A 49 -1.60 23.88 -2.34
CA PRO A 49 -0.78 24.34 -3.46
C PRO A 49 0.63 23.76 -3.41
N ALA A 50 1.39 23.91 -4.50
CA ALA A 50 2.83 23.74 -4.46
C ALA A 50 3.48 24.75 -3.48
N ILE A 51 4.57 24.35 -2.84
CA ILE A 51 5.28 25.23 -1.88
C ILE A 51 5.83 26.45 -2.62
N GLY A 52 5.52 27.64 -2.12
CA GLY A 52 6.04 28.93 -2.58
C GLY A 52 5.01 29.85 -3.28
N PRO A 53 4.22 29.41 -4.28
CA PRO A 53 3.23 30.27 -4.89
C PRO A 53 2.00 30.52 -4.00
N LYS A 54 1.32 31.65 -4.23
CA LYS A 54 0.03 31.90 -3.60
C LYS A 54 -0.99 30.85 -4.04
N MET A 55 -1.87 30.47 -3.13
CA MET A 55 -2.96 29.54 -3.39
C MET A 55 -3.93 30.09 -4.44
N THR A 56 -4.14 29.35 -5.53
CA THR A 56 -5.13 29.64 -6.57
C THR A 56 -5.92 28.37 -6.87
N LYS A 57 -7.03 28.51 -7.60
CA LYS A 57 -7.83 27.35 -8.03
C LYS A 57 -7.06 26.42 -8.99
N GLU A 58 -6.10 26.98 -9.73
CA GLU A 58 -5.34 26.28 -10.73
C GLU A 58 -4.15 25.50 -10.15
N ASN A 59 -3.59 25.97 -9.01
CA ASN A 59 -2.41 25.37 -8.40
C ASN A 59 -2.70 24.60 -7.09
N THR A 60 -3.97 24.53 -6.69
CA THR A 60 -4.39 23.84 -5.45
C THR A 60 -5.15 22.59 -5.80
N ASN A 61 -4.57 21.46 -5.47
CA ASN A 61 -5.09 20.15 -5.79
C ASN A 61 -5.03 19.19 -4.61
N ILE A 62 -5.71 18.08 -4.77
CA ILE A 62 -5.57 16.91 -3.93
C ILE A 62 -4.66 15.92 -4.63
N LYS A 63 -3.69 15.41 -3.88
CA LYS A 63 -2.91 14.24 -4.23
C LYS A 63 -3.23 13.14 -3.24
N PHE A 64 -3.67 11.99 -3.72
CA PHE A 64 -3.88 10.84 -2.84
C PHE A 64 -3.28 9.56 -3.42
N GLN A 65 -2.98 8.63 -2.54
CA GLN A 65 -2.62 7.27 -2.86
C GLN A 65 -3.45 6.32 -2.02
N ILE A 66 -4.02 5.32 -2.69
CA ILE A 66 -4.63 4.15 -2.06
C ILE A 66 -3.80 2.95 -2.46
N SER A 67 -3.41 2.14 -1.48
CA SER A 67 -2.57 0.97 -1.71
C SER A 67 -2.98 -0.17 -0.79
N ILE A 68 -3.23 -1.32 -1.39
CA ILE A 68 -3.74 -2.50 -0.72
C ILE A 68 -2.98 -3.76 -1.17
N ALA A 69 -2.99 -4.76 -0.32
CA ALA A 69 -2.51 -6.10 -0.61
C ALA A 69 -3.58 -7.13 -0.24
N GLN A 70 -3.79 -8.09 -1.10
CA GLN A 70 -4.70 -9.21 -0.90
C GLN A 70 -3.90 -10.50 -0.88
N LYS A 71 -3.87 -11.22 0.23
CA LYS A 71 -3.33 -12.59 0.29
C LYS A 71 -4.29 -13.53 -0.41
N LEU A 72 -3.80 -14.31 -1.38
CA LEU A 72 -4.62 -15.22 -2.17
C LEU A 72 -4.56 -16.67 -1.67
N THR A 73 -3.54 -17.04 -0.89
CA THR A 73 -3.37 -18.39 -0.36
C THR A 73 -3.67 -18.47 1.14
N ARG A 74 -4.34 -19.52 1.57
CA ARG A 74 -4.65 -19.79 2.99
C ARG A 74 -3.46 -20.40 3.73
N SER A 75 -2.70 -21.22 3.03
CA SER A 75 -1.54 -21.93 3.55
C SER A 75 -0.31 -21.61 2.73
N THR A 76 0.84 -22.01 3.26
CA THR A 76 2.11 -21.88 2.54
C THR A 76 2.09 -22.67 1.23
N LEU A 77 2.59 -22.02 0.19
CA LEU A 77 2.98 -22.62 -1.07
C LEU A 77 4.37 -23.27 -0.93
N PRO A 78 4.84 -24.04 -1.93
CA PRO A 78 6.20 -24.56 -1.96
C PRO A 78 7.23 -23.49 -1.58
N TRP A 79 8.30 -23.91 -0.91
CA TRP A 79 9.37 -23.05 -0.36
C TRP A 79 8.96 -22.10 0.77
N GLY A 80 7.77 -22.30 1.40
CA GLY A 80 7.27 -21.46 2.48
C GLY A 80 6.89 -20.06 2.01
N THR A 81 6.25 -19.96 0.85
CA THR A 81 5.84 -18.69 0.23
C THR A 81 4.32 -18.50 0.30
N TYR A 82 3.88 -17.25 0.13
CA TYR A 82 2.48 -16.85 0.04
C TYR A 82 2.26 -16.02 -1.20
N LEU A 83 1.15 -16.27 -1.91
CA LEU A 83 0.77 -15.50 -3.09
C LEU A 83 -0.05 -14.27 -2.68
N TYR A 84 0.29 -13.12 -3.24
CA TYR A 84 -0.39 -11.85 -3.02
C TYR A 84 -0.76 -11.17 -4.33
N LEU A 85 -1.90 -10.52 -4.32
CA LEU A 85 -2.28 -9.50 -5.27
C LEU A 85 -2.03 -8.13 -4.61
N PHE A 86 -1.42 -7.22 -5.35
CA PHE A 86 -1.15 -5.86 -4.92
C PHE A 86 -1.86 -4.88 -5.84
N TYR A 87 -2.31 -3.78 -5.27
CA TYR A 87 -2.86 -2.69 -6.05
C TYR A 87 -2.50 -1.37 -5.40
N SER A 88 -2.01 -0.43 -6.21
CA SER A 88 -1.83 0.96 -5.79
C SER A 88 -2.41 1.88 -6.85
N GLN A 89 -3.03 2.95 -6.39
CA GLN A 89 -3.53 4.00 -7.26
C GLN A 89 -3.07 5.34 -6.72
N LYS A 90 -2.46 6.15 -7.59
CA LYS A 90 -2.16 7.56 -7.32
C LYS A 90 -3.06 8.42 -8.17
N CYS A 91 -3.52 9.52 -7.59
CA CYS A 91 -4.39 10.46 -8.27
C CYS A 91 -4.00 11.89 -7.91
N PHE A 92 -4.02 12.77 -8.93
CA PHE A 92 -4.04 14.20 -8.77
C PHE A 92 -5.43 14.71 -9.17
N TRP A 93 -6.08 15.40 -8.27
CA TRP A 93 -7.46 15.83 -8.42
C TRP A 93 -7.59 17.35 -8.20
N ASN A 94 -8.01 18.06 -9.25
CA ASN A 94 -8.16 19.51 -9.23
C ASN A 94 -9.54 19.91 -8.72
N VAL A 95 -9.76 19.74 -7.41
CA VAL A 95 -11.07 19.91 -6.75
C VAL A 95 -11.62 21.33 -6.76
N LEU A 96 -10.78 22.34 -6.96
CA LEU A 96 -11.20 23.74 -7.00
C LEU A 96 -11.50 24.25 -8.42
N GLN A 97 -11.23 23.44 -9.46
CA GLN A 97 -11.55 23.79 -10.84
C GLN A 97 -12.96 23.37 -11.23
N ASN A 98 -13.50 24.02 -12.26
CA ASN A 98 -14.78 23.63 -12.84
C ASN A 98 -14.72 22.17 -13.32
N SER A 99 -15.80 21.39 -13.04
CA SER A 99 -15.86 19.95 -13.32
C SER A 99 -14.91 19.07 -12.51
N MET A 100 -14.11 19.63 -11.59
CA MET A 100 -13.20 18.90 -10.69
C MET A 100 -12.43 17.76 -11.37
N PRO A 101 -11.63 18.04 -12.42
CA PRO A 101 -11.01 16.98 -13.21
C PRO A 101 -9.93 16.25 -12.42
N MET A 102 -9.86 14.94 -12.61
CA MET A 102 -8.71 14.13 -12.23
C MET A 102 -7.68 14.21 -13.36
N THR A 103 -6.57 14.89 -13.12
CA THR A 103 -5.60 15.23 -14.17
C THR A 103 -4.54 14.17 -14.39
N ASP A 104 -4.16 13.46 -13.35
CA ASP A 104 -3.18 12.38 -13.47
C ASP A 104 -3.63 11.19 -12.61
N LEU A 105 -3.76 10.04 -13.27
CA LEU A 105 -4.12 8.78 -12.68
C LEU A 105 -3.02 7.77 -12.98
N ASN A 106 -2.56 7.05 -11.98
CA ASN A 106 -1.64 5.94 -12.16
C ASN A 106 -2.19 4.71 -11.43
N PHE A 107 -2.42 3.65 -12.21
CA PHE A 107 -2.93 2.37 -11.76
C PHE A 107 -1.77 1.38 -11.71
N ASN A 108 -1.56 0.74 -10.57
CA ASN A 108 -0.45 -0.17 -10.33
C ASN A 108 -0.97 -1.52 -9.81
N PRO A 109 -1.57 -2.37 -10.64
CA PRO A 109 -1.82 -3.76 -10.27
C PRO A 109 -0.53 -4.56 -10.24
N GLY A 110 -0.41 -5.48 -9.30
CA GLY A 110 0.74 -6.37 -9.17
C GLY A 110 0.37 -7.72 -8.61
N ILE A 111 1.17 -8.73 -8.94
CA ILE A 111 1.09 -10.07 -8.38
C ILE A 111 2.47 -10.49 -7.93
N GLY A 112 2.56 -11.19 -6.80
CA GLY A 112 3.87 -11.59 -6.30
C GLY A 112 3.81 -12.64 -5.22
N ILE A 113 4.96 -13.22 -4.94
CA ILE A 113 5.16 -14.19 -3.87
C ILE A 113 5.97 -13.53 -2.75
N THR A 114 5.54 -13.77 -1.53
CA THR A 114 6.20 -13.27 -0.32
C THR A 114 6.68 -14.46 0.52
N LYS A 115 7.91 -14.38 1.00
CA LYS A 115 8.51 -15.39 1.88
C LYS A 115 8.98 -14.74 3.17
N PRO A 116 8.55 -15.22 4.36
CA PRO A 116 9.15 -14.84 5.62
C PRO A 116 10.57 -15.41 5.71
N LEU A 117 11.50 -14.60 6.20
CA LEU A 117 12.91 -14.93 6.30
C LEU A 117 13.30 -15.17 7.76
N PHE A 118 14.05 -16.27 7.98
CA PHE A 118 14.53 -16.65 9.30
C PHE A 118 16.04 -16.91 9.27
N VAL A 119 16.75 -16.45 10.29
CA VAL A 119 18.15 -16.78 10.55
C VAL A 119 18.26 -17.33 11.97
N LYS A 120 18.84 -18.52 12.13
CA LYS A 120 18.95 -19.21 13.43
C LYS A 120 17.62 -19.23 14.19
N ASN A 121 16.54 -19.58 13.49
CA ASN A 121 15.16 -19.62 14.01
C ASN A 121 14.58 -18.25 14.48
N LYS A 122 15.25 -17.15 14.15
CA LYS A 122 14.78 -15.78 14.44
C LYS A 122 14.23 -15.14 13.16
N TYR A 123 13.02 -14.60 13.22
CA TYR A 123 12.46 -13.84 12.12
C TYR A 123 13.26 -12.54 11.89
N ILE A 124 13.69 -12.31 10.67
CA ILE A 124 14.48 -11.13 10.28
C ILE A 124 13.75 -10.22 9.30
N GLY A 125 12.61 -10.67 8.74
CA GLY A 125 11.83 -9.91 7.80
C GLY A 125 11.14 -10.77 6.76
N LYS A 126 10.72 -10.17 5.68
CA LYS A 126 10.10 -10.85 4.52
C LYS A 126 10.76 -10.38 3.22
N ALA A 127 10.88 -11.28 2.26
CA ALA A 127 11.23 -10.96 0.88
C ALA A 127 9.99 -11.13 0.01
N THR A 128 9.78 -10.22 -0.93
CA THR A 128 8.70 -10.29 -1.91
C THR A 128 9.29 -10.14 -3.30
N LEU A 129 9.00 -11.10 -4.16
CA LEU A 129 9.23 -10.98 -5.60
C LEU A 129 7.88 -10.68 -6.25
N MET A 130 7.78 -9.57 -6.95
CA MET A 130 6.53 -9.06 -7.48
C MET A 130 6.71 -8.58 -8.91
N LEU A 131 5.73 -8.88 -9.75
CA LEU A 131 5.55 -8.24 -11.06
C LEU A 131 4.44 -7.19 -10.92
N GLU A 132 4.77 -5.94 -11.19
CA GLU A 132 3.84 -4.80 -11.12
C GLU A 132 3.72 -4.15 -12.50
N HIS A 133 2.49 -3.94 -12.94
CA HIS A 133 2.19 -3.11 -14.11
C HIS A 133 1.82 -1.71 -13.62
N GLU A 134 2.31 -0.67 -14.30
CA GLU A 134 1.90 0.71 -14.04
C GLU A 134 1.40 1.34 -15.33
N SER A 135 0.22 1.97 -15.27
CA SER A 135 -0.36 2.66 -16.42
C SER A 135 -1.22 3.85 -15.99
N ASN A 136 -1.37 4.83 -16.88
CA ASN A 136 -2.27 5.95 -16.66
C ASN A 136 -3.69 5.73 -17.22
N GLY A 137 -3.99 4.55 -17.78
CA GLY A 137 -5.31 4.19 -18.30
C GLY A 137 -5.73 4.98 -19.55
N ARG A 138 -4.77 5.64 -20.25
CA ARG A 138 -5.02 6.35 -21.50
C ARG A 138 -4.48 5.57 -22.67
N ASP A 139 -4.98 5.88 -23.86
CA ASP A 139 -4.53 5.32 -25.13
C ASP A 139 -3.76 6.35 -26.00
N GLY A 140 -3.28 5.89 -27.18
CA GLY A 140 -2.60 6.71 -28.16
C GLY A 140 -1.35 7.41 -27.61
N LEU A 141 -1.16 8.67 -28.03
CA LEU A 141 0.01 9.48 -27.65
C LEU A 141 0.05 9.88 -26.17
N GLU A 142 -1.06 9.79 -25.47
CA GLU A 142 -1.14 10.07 -24.04
C GLU A 142 -0.92 8.83 -23.16
N SER A 143 -0.79 7.65 -23.77
CA SER A 143 -0.57 6.40 -23.05
C SER A 143 0.81 6.38 -22.39
N ARG A 144 0.82 6.04 -21.09
CA ARG A 144 2.04 5.76 -20.33
C ARG A 144 1.84 4.45 -19.62
N SER A 145 2.67 3.46 -19.95
CA SER A 145 2.60 2.16 -19.30
C SER A 145 3.96 1.46 -19.30
N TRP A 146 4.25 0.75 -18.22
CA TRP A 146 5.45 -0.06 -18.08
C TRP A 146 5.26 -1.17 -17.07
N ASN A 147 6.12 -2.18 -17.15
CA ASN A 147 6.18 -3.29 -16.20
C ASN A 147 7.50 -3.20 -15.41
N LYS A 148 7.45 -3.63 -14.16
CA LYS A 148 8.61 -3.67 -13.26
C LYS A 148 8.56 -4.91 -12.35
N VAL A 149 9.74 -5.37 -11.98
CA VAL A 149 9.95 -6.46 -11.03
C VAL A 149 10.68 -5.90 -9.81
#